data_3288feede1d54e0d3163d63f27cd3c6c
#
_entry.id   3288feede1d54e0d3163d63f27cd3c6c
#
_cell.length_a   1.000
_cell.length_b   1.000
_cell.length_c   1.000
_cell.angle_alpha   90.00
_cell.angle_beta   90.00
_cell.angle_gamma   90.00
#
_symmetry.space_group_name_H-M   'P 1'
#
loop_
_entity.id
_entity.type
_entity.pdbx_description
1 polymer ?
#
loop_
_entity_poly.entity_id
_entity_poly.type
_entity_poly.pdbx_seq_one_letter_code
_entity_poly.pdbx_strand_id
1 'polypeptide(L)'
;MLGRSLLMKASGSLLLYPAYVQDYLDRVTAKDVQGGNSQGLERGVTDGFNVALQDLVADTSLGISGSVIAQAASKIKAMPFMCGARTLLGCLEPVVGPAPTRFGTEGGWNYNRKTGLAGNGTDNYLNSNRANNADPQNNVHTSVYVSTARTSSCVYMGCDPGERNTIYALDGNNIGFSLRQLGINYSAASLSTTGFIGQSRSNSANFVGRVANASNTFFASSTTPSSTGTFLVFARFEGGVVKNHSNARISSYSIGESLDLAVLDARISTLMATLAAVIP
;
A
#
# COMPACT_ATOMS: atom_id res chain seq x y z
N MET A 1 -22.52 -5.78 -23.47
CA MET A 1 -22.73 -6.95 -22.61
C MET A 1 -21.41 -7.71 -22.59
N LEU A 2 -20.59 -7.52 -21.56
CA LEU A 2 -19.37 -8.30 -21.35
C LEU A 2 -19.78 -9.67 -20.80
N GLY A 3 -19.58 -10.71 -21.59
CA GLY A 3 -19.84 -12.08 -21.17
C GLY A 3 -19.00 -12.46 -19.97
N ARG A 4 -19.65 -12.79 -18.86
CA ARG A 4 -18.99 -13.37 -17.70
C ARG A 4 -18.48 -14.76 -18.10
N SER A 5 -17.17 -14.88 -18.33
CA SER A 5 -16.53 -16.18 -18.50
C SER A 5 -16.54 -16.89 -17.15
N LEU A 6 -17.33 -17.95 -17.02
CA LEU A 6 -17.30 -18.84 -15.86
C LEU A 6 -16.12 -19.81 -16.03
N LEU A 7 -15.09 -19.64 -15.23
CA LEU A 7 -13.99 -20.61 -15.12
C LEU A 7 -14.31 -21.64 -14.04
N MET A 8 -14.18 -22.92 -14.37
CA MET A 8 -14.29 -24.02 -13.40
C MET A 8 -12.93 -24.30 -12.74
N LYS A 9 -12.89 -24.37 -11.40
CA LYS A 9 -11.78 -24.99 -10.66
C LYS A 9 -11.78 -26.51 -10.91
N ALA A 10 -10.62 -27.15 -10.79
CA ALA A 10 -10.45 -28.60 -10.90
C ALA A 10 -11.35 -29.44 -9.93
N SER A 11 -11.96 -28.79 -8.92
CA SER A 11 -12.91 -29.38 -7.98
C SER A 11 -14.37 -29.28 -8.41
N GLY A 12 -14.67 -28.78 -9.62
CA GLY A 12 -16.04 -28.62 -10.11
C GLY A 12 -16.82 -27.43 -9.56
N SER A 13 -16.23 -26.59 -8.73
CA SER A 13 -16.85 -25.34 -8.24
C SER A 13 -16.85 -24.27 -9.31
N LEU A 14 -17.99 -23.64 -9.54
CA LEU A 14 -18.12 -22.46 -10.40
C LEU A 14 -17.37 -21.27 -9.77
N LEU A 15 -16.37 -20.74 -10.49
CA LEU A 15 -15.71 -19.51 -10.07
C LEU A 15 -16.58 -18.31 -10.45
N LEU A 16 -16.96 -17.50 -9.48
CA LEU A 16 -17.72 -16.27 -9.69
C LEU A 16 -16.85 -15.16 -10.28
N TYR A 17 -15.54 -15.23 -10.07
CA TYR A 17 -14.56 -14.22 -10.45
C TYR A 17 -13.38 -14.83 -11.21
N PRO A 18 -12.54 -14.02 -11.89
CA PRO A 18 -11.28 -14.49 -12.44
C PRO A 18 -10.43 -15.21 -11.40
N ALA A 19 -9.65 -16.22 -11.81
CA ALA A 19 -8.93 -17.10 -10.87
C ALA A 19 -8.01 -16.34 -9.89
N TYR A 20 -7.33 -15.28 -10.35
CA TYR A 20 -6.46 -14.46 -9.50
C TYR A 20 -7.22 -13.61 -8.47
N VAL A 21 -8.45 -13.21 -8.79
CA VAL A 21 -9.35 -12.52 -7.85
C VAL A 21 -9.85 -13.51 -6.81
N GLN A 22 -10.32 -14.66 -7.26
CA GLN A 22 -10.81 -15.72 -6.38
C GLN A 22 -9.71 -16.18 -5.40
N ASP A 23 -8.48 -16.36 -5.88
CA ASP A 23 -7.33 -16.70 -5.04
C ASP A 23 -7.10 -15.67 -3.92
N TYR A 24 -7.13 -14.38 -4.25
CA TYR A 24 -7.00 -13.32 -3.25
C TYR A 24 -8.13 -13.36 -2.21
N LEU A 25 -9.38 -13.50 -2.67
CA LEU A 25 -10.55 -13.57 -1.78
C LEU A 25 -10.52 -14.81 -0.87
N ASP A 26 -10.09 -15.96 -1.40
CA ASP A 26 -9.93 -17.21 -0.65
C ASP A 26 -8.87 -17.04 0.46
N ARG A 27 -7.74 -16.39 0.15
CA ARG A 27 -6.65 -16.11 1.12
C ARG A 27 -7.11 -15.15 2.22
N VAL A 28 -7.79 -14.05 1.86
CA VAL A 28 -8.36 -13.11 2.84
C VAL A 28 -9.36 -13.84 3.76
N THR A 29 -10.27 -14.63 3.19
CA THR A 29 -11.26 -15.40 3.96
C THR A 29 -10.59 -16.40 4.90
N ALA A 30 -9.55 -17.11 4.45
CA ALA A 30 -8.80 -18.02 5.31
C ALA A 30 -8.12 -17.30 6.48
N LYS A 31 -7.59 -16.10 6.26
CA LYS A 31 -7.03 -15.24 7.31
C LYS A 31 -8.09 -14.68 8.26
N ASP A 32 -9.27 -14.35 7.75
CA ASP A 32 -10.40 -13.94 8.59
C ASP A 32 -10.83 -15.07 9.53
N VAL A 33 -10.89 -16.32 9.05
CA VAL A 33 -11.16 -17.50 9.88
C VAL A 33 -10.08 -17.67 10.96
N GLN A 34 -8.81 -17.55 10.60
CA GLN A 34 -7.71 -17.55 11.58
C GLN A 34 -7.84 -16.42 12.62
N GLY A 35 -8.36 -15.26 12.21
CA GLY A 35 -8.63 -14.10 13.06
C GLY A 35 -9.91 -14.23 13.92
N GLY A 36 -10.57 -15.39 13.90
CA GLY A 36 -11.75 -15.68 14.70
C GLY A 36 -13.09 -15.30 14.04
N ASN A 37 -13.11 -14.97 12.75
CA ASN A 37 -14.33 -14.68 12.02
C ASN A 37 -14.58 -15.72 10.92
N SER A 38 -15.58 -16.58 11.08
CA SER A 38 -15.96 -17.63 10.12
C SER A 38 -16.95 -17.17 9.05
N GLN A 39 -17.42 -15.93 9.11
CA GLN A 39 -18.30 -15.38 8.08
C GLN A 39 -17.47 -15.01 6.85
N GLY A 40 -17.91 -15.39 5.67
CA GLY A 40 -17.30 -14.92 4.42
C GLY A 40 -17.46 -13.40 4.24
N LEU A 41 -16.72 -12.84 3.29
CA LEU A 41 -16.89 -11.45 2.89
C LEU A 41 -18.28 -11.23 2.27
N GLU A 42 -18.86 -10.07 2.50
CA GLU A 42 -20.11 -9.66 1.86
C GLU A 42 -19.95 -9.57 0.35
N ARG A 43 -21.02 -9.87 -0.39
CA ARG A 43 -20.99 -9.83 -1.86
C ARG A 43 -20.55 -8.46 -2.39
N GLY A 44 -21.02 -7.36 -1.81
CA GLY A 44 -20.60 -6.02 -2.22
C GLY A 44 -19.08 -5.80 -2.05
N VAL A 45 -18.49 -6.35 -0.99
CA VAL A 45 -17.04 -6.27 -0.74
C VAL A 45 -16.27 -7.12 -1.76
N THR A 46 -16.72 -8.35 -2.02
CA THR A 46 -16.08 -9.22 -3.02
C THR A 46 -16.20 -8.67 -4.43
N ASP A 47 -17.35 -8.10 -4.80
CA ASP A 47 -17.54 -7.42 -6.08
C ASP A 47 -16.64 -6.17 -6.19
N GLY A 48 -16.48 -5.41 -5.11
CA GLY A 48 -15.56 -4.25 -5.05
C GLY A 48 -14.10 -4.66 -5.28
N PHE A 49 -13.62 -5.68 -4.60
CA PHE A 49 -12.27 -6.21 -4.83
C PHE A 49 -12.11 -6.77 -6.25
N ASN A 50 -13.14 -7.45 -6.79
CA ASN A 50 -13.11 -7.96 -8.15
C ASN A 50 -12.92 -6.84 -9.18
N VAL A 51 -13.69 -5.77 -9.08
CA VAL A 51 -13.55 -4.61 -9.99
C VAL A 51 -12.15 -4.01 -9.86
N ALA A 52 -11.69 -3.73 -8.64
CA ALA A 52 -10.40 -3.11 -8.41
C ALA A 52 -9.23 -3.96 -8.93
N LEU A 53 -9.24 -5.26 -8.69
CA LEU A 53 -8.17 -6.17 -9.15
C LEU A 53 -8.19 -6.32 -10.67
N GLN A 54 -9.36 -6.39 -11.30
CA GLN A 54 -9.46 -6.37 -12.76
C GLN A 54 -8.94 -5.06 -13.35
N ASP A 55 -9.26 -3.92 -12.77
CA ASP A 55 -8.78 -2.61 -13.20
C ASP A 55 -7.25 -2.48 -13.05
N LEU A 56 -6.69 -2.96 -11.93
CA LEU A 56 -5.23 -2.97 -11.72
C LEU A 56 -4.53 -3.85 -12.76
N VAL A 57 -5.11 -5.00 -13.12
CA VAL A 57 -4.57 -5.93 -14.12
C VAL A 57 -4.72 -5.40 -15.54
N ALA A 58 -5.85 -4.77 -15.86
CA ALA A 58 -6.12 -4.20 -17.18
C ALA A 58 -5.19 -3.02 -17.50
N ASP A 59 -4.66 -2.36 -16.47
CA ASP A 59 -3.77 -1.23 -16.66
C ASP A 59 -2.32 -1.69 -16.86
N THR A 60 -1.92 -1.78 -18.13
CA THR A 60 -0.58 -2.24 -18.50
C THR A 60 0.56 -1.35 -17.98
N SER A 61 0.28 -0.09 -17.62
CA SER A 61 1.27 0.82 -17.04
C SER A 61 1.70 0.40 -15.63
N LEU A 62 0.84 -0.33 -14.91
CA LEU A 62 1.13 -0.89 -13.59
C LEU A 62 1.86 -2.25 -13.67
N GLY A 63 1.94 -2.85 -14.86
CA GLY A 63 2.68 -4.08 -15.12
C GLY A 63 2.15 -5.31 -14.38
N ILE A 64 0.89 -5.30 -13.92
CA ILE A 64 0.28 -6.45 -13.25
C ILE A 64 -0.25 -7.42 -14.30
N SER A 65 0.13 -8.70 -14.20
CA SER A 65 -0.31 -9.74 -15.14
C SER A 65 -1.64 -10.37 -14.74
N GLY A 66 -2.55 -10.59 -15.72
CA GLY A 66 -3.90 -11.08 -15.48
C GLY A 66 -4.07 -12.59 -15.27
N SER A 67 -3.05 -13.41 -15.48
CA SER A 67 -3.16 -14.87 -15.30
C SER A 67 -2.92 -15.33 -13.86
N VAL A 68 -1.97 -14.70 -13.22
CA VAL A 68 -1.67 -14.78 -11.77
C VAL A 68 -1.12 -13.40 -11.43
N ILE A 69 -1.51 -12.81 -10.31
CA ILE A 69 -0.82 -11.59 -9.83
C ILE A 69 0.55 -12.04 -9.32
N ALA A 70 1.43 -12.32 -10.25
CA ALA A 70 2.76 -12.82 -9.97
C ALA A 70 3.68 -11.65 -9.68
N GLN A 71 4.32 -11.67 -8.51
CA GLN A 71 5.25 -10.65 -8.05
C GLN A 71 6.34 -10.34 -9.10
N ALA A 72 6.82 -11.33 -9.82
CA ALA A 72 7.89 -11.17 -10.81
C ALA A 72 7.48 -10.33 -12.03
N ALA A 73 6.23 -10.43 -12.49
CA ALA A 73 5.73 -9.72 -13.67
C ALA A 73 5.12 -8.35 -13.36
N SER A 74 4.81 -8.06 -12.10
CA SER A 74 4.20 -6.80 -11.67
C SER A 74 5.26 -5.75 -11.37
N LYS A 75 5.00 -4.48 -11.67
CA LYS A 75 5.76 -3.36 -11.11
C LYS A 75 5.48 -3.17 -9.62
N ILE A 76 4.30 -3.54 -9.17
CA ILE A 76 3.94 -3.56 -7.76
C ILE A 76 4.44 -4.87 -7.16
N LYS A 77 5.31 -4.80 -6.16
CA LYS A 77 5.99 -5.95 -5.55
C LYS A 77 5.50 -6.28 -4.15
N ALA A 78 4.84 -5.35 -3.48
CA ALA A 78 4.17 -5.55 -2.20
C ALA A 78 2.98 -4.59 -2.10
N MET A 79 1.77 -5.13 -1.88
CA MET A 79 0.56 -4.33 -1.74
C MET A 79 -0.54 -5.10 -0.99
N PRO A 80 -0.82 -4.81 0.28
CA PRO A 80 -2.05 -5.20 0.94
C PRO A 80 -3.13 -4.12 0.79
N PHE A 81 -4.39 -4.55 0.78
CA PHE A 81 -5.53 -3.68 1.06
C PHE A 81 -5.90 -3.83 2.53
N MET A 82 -5.49 -2.90 3.37
CA MET A 82 -5.72 -2.93 4.81
C MET A 82 -7.16 -2.50 5.19
N CYS A 83 -8.13 -2.86 4.35
CA CYS A 83 -9.56 -2.60 4.50
C CYS A 83 -10.36 -3.74 3.86
N GLY A 84 -11.67 -3.78 4.07
CA GLY A 84 -12.59 -4.76 3.48
C GLY A 84 -12.68 -6.09 4.23
N ALA A 85 -11.56 -6.66 4.68
CA ALA A 85 -11.52 -7.90 5.44
C ALA A 85 -12.31 -7.80 6.77
N ARG A 86 -12.67 -8.93 7.34
CA ARG A 86 -13.45 -8.94 8.61
C ARG A 86 -12.60 -8.83 9.85
N THR A 87 -11.32 -9.16 9.74
CA THR A 87 -10.38 -9.17 10.88
C THR A 87 -9.09 -8.42 10.56
N LEU A 88 -8.36 -8.06 11.60
CA LEU A 88 -7.01 -7.50 11.47
C LEU A 88 -6.06 -8.46 10.74
N LEU A 89 -6.24 -9.76 10.90
CA LEU A 89 -5.40 -10.74 10.25
C LEU A 89 -5.69 -10.82 8.74
N GLY A 90 -6.97 -10.79 8.36
CA GLY A 90 -7.40 -10.77 6.97
C GLY A 90 -6.98 -9.51 6.24
N CYS A 91 -6.99 -8.35 6.91
CA CYS A 91 -6.61 -7.09 6.27
C CYS A 91 -5.11 -6.97 5.95
N LEU A 92 -4.27 -7.83 6.52
CA LEU A 92 -2.84 -7.88 6.23
C LEU A 92 -2.49 -8.86 5.10
N GLU A 93 -3.48 -9.58 4.56
CA GLU A 93 -3.26 -10.47 3.42
C GLU A 93 -2.96 -9.64 2.15
N PRO A 94 -1.79 -9.79 1.53
CA PRO A 94 -1.42 -8.95 0.40
C PRO A 94 -2.08 -9.42 -0.90
N VAL A 95 -2.38 -8.48 -1.77
CA VAL A 95 -2.71 -8.75 -3.18
C VAL A 95 -1.47 -9.28 -3.91
N VAL A 96 -0.33 -8.63 -3.67
CA VAL A 96 0.97 -8.96 -4.27
C VAL A 96 2.04 -8.90 -3.20
N GLY A 97 2.98 -9.85 -3.23
CA GLY A 97 4.18 -9.85 -2.41
C GLY A 97 3.99 -10.46 -1.01
N PRO A 98 4.94 -10.22 -0.11
CA PRO A 98 4.91 -10.79 1.23
C PRO A 98 3.87 -10.10 2.12
N ALA A 99 3.24 -10.88 2.99
CA ALA A 99 2.41 -10.33 4.06
C ALA A 99 3.27 -9.53 5.05
N PRO A 100 2.84 -8.33 5.48
CA PRO A 100 3.57 -7.56 6.46
C PRO A 100 3.52 -8.21 7.85
N THR A 101 4.60 -8.01 8.62
CA THR A 101 4.68 -8.45 10.01
C THR A 101 4.37 -7.29 10.95
N ARG A 102 3.48 -7.52 11.93
CA ARG A 102 3.13 -6.53 12.96
C ARG A 102 4.15 -6.51 14.08
N PHE A 103 4.44 -5.32 14.58
CA PHE A 103 5.28 -5.06 15.75
C PHE A 103 4.61 -4.03 16.67
N GLY A 104 5.06 -3.99 17.92
CA GLY A 104 4.57 -3.11 18.95
C GLY A 104 3.49 -3.74 19.83
N THR A 105 2.80 -2.92 20.61
CA THR A 105 1.77 -3.36 21.55
C THR A 105 0.57 -3.93 20.82
N GLU A 106 0.20 -5.20 21.10
CA GLU A 106 -0.89 -5.89 20.38
C GLU A 106 -2.24 -5.13 20.50
N GLY A 107 -2.60 -4.66 21.66
CA GLY A 107 -3.83 -3.85 21.88
C GLY A 107 -3.76 -2.42 21.31
N GLY A 108 -2.61 -2.00 20.77
CA GLY A 108 -2.43 -0.68 20.15
C GLY A 108 -2.91 -0.58 18.70
N TRP A 109 -3.28 -1.71 18.10
CA TRP A 109 -3.82 -1.74 16.74
C TRP A 109 -5.31 -1.45 16.71
N ASN A 110 -5.75 -0.51 15.87
CA ASN A 110 -7.16 -0.21 15.65
C ASN A 110 -7.51 -0.46 14.18
N TYR A 111 -8.21 -1.57 13.93
CA TYR A 111 -8.69 -1.93 12.61
C TYR A 111 -10.15 -1.52 12.42
N ASN A 112 -10.42 -0.85 11.31
CA ASN A 112 -11.78 -0.57 10.85
C ASN A 112 -11.91 -1.02 9.39
N ARG A 113 -12.86 -1.87 9.11
CA ARG A 113 -13.06 -2.49 7.79
C ARG A 113 -13.21 -1.50 6.65
N LYS A 114 -13.86 -0.38 6.92
CA LYS A 114 -14.20 0.66 5.94
C LYS A 114 -13.01 1.59 5.66
N THR A 115 -12.22 1.86 6.70
CA THR A 115 -11.21 2.94 6.67
C THR A 115 -9.77 2.45 6.87
N GLY A 116 -9.57 1.18 7.21
CA GLY A 116 -8.23 0.59 7.28
C GLY A 116 -7.67 0.43 8.69
N LEU A 117 -6.36 0.34 8.78
CA LEU A 117 -5.60 0.07 10.00
C LEU A 117 -4.95 1.35 10.55
N ALA A 118 -4.95 1.53 11.87
CA ALA A 118 -4.18 2.55 12.58
C ALA A 118 -3.31 1.91 13.65
N GLY A 119 -2.09 2.41 13.80
CA GLY A 119 -1.22 2.16 14.95
C GLY A 119 -1.52 3.14 16.08
N ASN A 120 -0.86 2.95 17.23
CA ASN A 120 -1.03 3.80 18.42
C ASN A 120 -0.18 5.09 18.40
N GLY A 121 0.69 5.27 17.41
CA GLY A 121 1.60 6.43 17.31
C GLY A 121 2.81 6.39 18.24
N THR A 122 3.04 5.29 18.95
CA THR A 122 4.15 5.15 19.91
C THR A 122 5.11 4.00 19.61
N ASP A 123 4.59 2.82 19.31
CA ASP A 123 5.41 1.62 19.09
C ASP A 123 4.86 0.69 18.00
N ASN A 124 3.60 0.86 17.54
CA ASN A 124 3.05 0.03 16.49
C ASN A 124 3.60 0.41 15.11
N TYR A 125 4.08 -0.60 14.39
CA TYR A 125 4.47 -0.48 12.98
C TYR A 125 4.37 -1.83 12.27
N LEU A 126 4.27 -1.78 10.94
CA LEU A 126 4.37 -2.96 10.08
C LEU A 126 5.75 -3.00 9.43
N ASN A 127 6.40 -4.16 9.46
CA ASN A 127 7.50 -4.46 8.54
C ASN A 127 6.89 -5.02 7.26
N SER A 128 7.10 -4.37 6.13
CA SER A 128 6.59 -4.83 4.84
C SER A 128 7.24 -6.12 4.34
N ASN A 129 8.31 -6.59 4.99
CA ASN A 129 9.15 -7.71 4.56
C ASN A 129 9.75 -7.53 3.16
N ARG A 130 9.86 -6.28 2.69
CA ARG A 130 10.54 -5.91 1.45
C ARG A 130 11.70 -4.98 1.73
N ALA A 131 12.90 -5.37 1.28
CA ALA A 131 14.10 -4.58 1.46
C ALA A 131 14.10 -3.34 0.54
N ASN A 132 14.69 -2.24 1.01
CA ASN A 132 14.81 -1.01 0.23
C ASN A 132 15.62 -1.20 -1.06
N ASN A 133 16.62 -2.07 -1.06
CA ASN A 133 17.44 -2.38 -2.23
C ASN A 133 16.88 -3.50 -3.13
N ALA A 134 15.67 -3.99 -2.88
CA ALA A 134 15.05 -5.04 -3.67
C ALA A 134 14.67 -4.59 -5.10
N ASP A 135 14.51 -3.29 -5.30
CA ASP A 135 14.31 -2.67 -6.61
C ASP A 135 15.53 -1.82 -7.00
N PRO A 136 15.82 -1.60 -8.29
CA PRO A 136 16.96 -0.77 -8.73
C PRO A 136 16.89 0.67 -8.20
N GLN A 137 18.06 1.32 -8.03
CA GLN A 137 18.19 2.67 -7.46
C GLN A 137 17.28 3.71 -8.15
N ASN A 138 17.17 3.65 -9.46
CA ASN A 138 16.40 4.58 -10.26
C ASN A 138 15.13 3.95 -10.87
N ASN A 139 14.60 2.90 -10.24
CA ASN A 139 13.39 2.22 -10.67
C ASN A 139 12.61 1.75 -9.45
N VAL A 140 11.94 2.70 -8.75
CA VAL A 140 11.27 2.42 -7.48
C VAL A 140 10.07 3.32 -7.27
N HIS A 141 9.03 2.80 -6.62
CA HIS A 141 7.95 3.59 -6.04
C HIS A 141 7.61 3.13 -4.62
N THR A 142 7.04 4.05 -3.84
CA THR A 142 6.33 3.76 -2.60
C THR A 142 5.09 4.62 -2.50
N SER A 143 4.01 4.07 -1.96
CA SER A 143 2.78 4.84 -1.71
C SER A 143 2.02 4.33 -0.49
N VAL A 144 1.16 5.21 0.04
CA VAL A 144 0.15 4.89 1.06
C VAL A 144 -1.17 5.54 0.68
N TYR A 145 -2.28 4.95 1.11
CA TYR A 145 -3.59 5.62 1.10
C TYR A 145 -4.00 5.90 2.55
N VAL A 146 -4.07 7.17 2.90
CA VAL A 146 -4.40 7.65 4.25
C VAL A 146 -5.88 8.01 4.31
N SER A 147 -6.66 7.30 5.10
CA SER A 147 -8.11 7.54 5.26
C SER A 147 -8.44 8.47 6.43
N THR A 148 -7.56 8.54 7.44
CA THR A 148 -7.67 9.49 8.54
C THR A 148 -6.29 10.08 8.84
N ALA A 149 -6.23 11.40 8.87
CA ALA A 149 -4.99 12.11 9.13
C ALA A 149 -4.43 11.79 10.52
N ARG A 150 -3.12 11.91 10.64
CA ARG A 150 -2.39 11.87 11.92
C ARG A 150 -2.73 13.04 12.84
N THR A 151 -2.38 12.91 14.11
CA THR A 151 -2.52 14.01 15.10
C THR A 151 -1.23 14.78 15.37
N SER A 152 -0.06 14.25 14.95
CA SER A 152 1.26 14.86 15.14
C SER A 152 2.19 14.49 13.98
N SER A 153 3.32 15.19 13.83
CA SER A 153 4.35 14.86 12.84
C SER A 153 4.81 13.40 12.98
N CYS A 154 4.84 12.67 11.87
CA CYS A 154 5.14 11.25 11.85
C CYS A 154 5.65 10.79 10.47
N VAL A 155 5.92 9.50 10.36
CA VAL A 155 6.22 8.82 9.09
C VAL A 155 5.07 7.88 8.74
N TYR A 156 4.52 8.01 7.54
CA TYR A 156 3.55 7.04 7.03
C TYR A 156 4.22 5.76 6.56
N MET A 157 5.33 5.89 5.86
CA MET A 157 6.16 4.78 5.41
C MET A 157 7.61 5.24 5.28
N GLY A 158 8.56 4.39 5.70
CA GLY A 158 9.97 4.75 5.55
C GLY A 158 10.95 3.62 5.78
N CYS A 159 12.12 3.80 5.19
CA CYS A 159 13.29 2.99 5.39
C CYS A 159 14.53 3.87 5.48
N ASP A 160 15.45 3.53 6.38
CA ASP A 160 16.77 4.08 6.62
C ASP A 160 17.61 2.94 7.25
N PRO A 161 18.92 2.85 7.22
CA PRO A 161 19.90 3.91 7.10
C PRO A 161 20.50 4.04 5.68
N GLY A 162 21.16 5.15 5.44
CA GLY A 162 21.79 5.46 4.17
C GLY A 162 20.91 6.39 3.36
N GLU A 163 20.52 5.97 2.17
CA GLU A 163 19.59 6.76 1.38
C GLU A 163 18.15 6.53 1.81
N ARG A 164 17.52 7.61 2.21
CA ARG A 164 16.17 7.61 2.73
C ARG A 164 15.17 7.24 1.65
N ASN A 165 14.23 6.42 2.01
CA ASN A 165 13.02 6.22 1.26
C ASN A 165 11.86 6.42 2.23
N THR A 166 11.30 7.62 2.26
CA THR A 166 10.38 8.02 3.33
C THR A 166 9.29 8.94 2.84
N ILE A 167 8.07 8.70 3.29
CA ILE A 167 6.93 9.60 3.17
C ILE A 167 6.64 10.16 4.57
N TYR A 168 6.98 11.44 4.77
CA TYR A 168 6.77 12.17 6.01
C TYR A 168 5.44 12.92 5.99
N ALA A 169 4.81 12.98 7.14
CA ALA A 169 3.72 13.91 7.40
C ALA A 169 4.15 14.88 8.50
N LEU A 170 4.35 16.13 8.14
CA LEU A 170 4.87 17.20 8.99
C LEU A 170 3.76 18.13 9.47
N ASP A 171 4.03 18.89 10.50
CA ASP A 171 3.10 19.92 10.97
C ASP A 171 2.80 20.93 9.86
N GLY A 172 1.63 21.56 9.92
CA GLY A 172 1.17 22.47 8.87
C GLY A 172 0.72 21.80 7.56
N ASN A 173 0.35 20.51 7.62
CA ASN A 173 -0.11 19.72 6.46
C ASN A 173 0.91 19.59 5.32
N ASN A 174 2.18 19.62 5.63
CA ASN A 174 3.24 19.37 4.67
C ASN A 174 3.53 17.87 4.54
N ILE A 175 3.64 17.39 3.33
CA ILE A 175 4.14 16.04 3.04
C ILE A 175 5.57 16.16 2.55
N GLY A 176 6.48 15.49 3.24
CA GLY A 176 7.88 15.38 2.86
C GLY A 176 8.16 14.07 2.14
N PHE A 177 8.91 14.14 1.06
CA PHE A 177 9.33 13.03 0.25
C PHE A 177 10.84 12.88 0.25
N SER A 178 11.30 11.65 0.41
CA SER A 178 12.69 11.28 0.17
C SER A 178 12.68 9.92 -0.52
N LEU A 179 13.20 9.85 -1.74
CA LEU A 179 13.19 8.63 -2.52
C LEU A 179 14.59 8.31 -2.99
N ARG A 180 15.28 7.46 -2.20
CA ARG A 180 16.66 7.04 -2.42
C ARG A 180 17.61 8.22 -2.60
N GLN A 181 17.53 9.14 -1.66
CA GLN A 181 18.39 10.33 -1.56
C GLN A 181 18.58 10.74 -0.11
N LEU A 182 19.58 11.58 0.17
CA LEU A 182 19.89 12.05 1.52
C LEU A 182 18.93 13.14 2.01
N GLY A 183 18.41 13.97 1.11
CA GLY A 183 17.53 15.09 1.44
C GLY A 183 16.07 14.72 1.52
N ILE A 184 15.27 15.63 2.10
CA ILE A 184 13.81 15.57 2.09
C ILE A 184 13.32 16.74 1.23
N ASN A 185 12.47 16.46 0.26
CA ASN A 185 11.74 17.46 -0.51
C ASN A 185 10.31 17.54 -0.01
N TYR A 186 9.75 18.73 0.03
CA TYR A 186 8.42 18.99 0.55
C TYR A 186 7.45 19.30 -0.58
N SER A 187 6.25 18.75 -0.49
CA SER A 187 5.13 19.25 -1.29
C SER A 187 4.80 20.68 -0.88
N ALA A 188 4.17 21.44 -1.77
CA ALA A 188 3.65 22.76 -1.42
C ALA A 188 2.72 22.66 -0.18
N ALA A 189 2.78 23.64 0.69
CA ALA A 189 1.96 23.74 1.90
C ALA A 189 0.46 23.65 1.59
N SER A 190 -0.31 23.12 2.54
CA SER A 190 -1.78 23.00 2.52
C SER A 190 -2.40 21.93 1.61
N LEU A 191 -1.67 20.91 1.21
CA LEU A 191 -2.29 19.74 0.57
C LEU A 191 -2.97 18.84 1.63
N SER A 192 -4.00 18.11 1.21
CA SER A 192 -4.66 17.13 2.06
C SER A 192 -3.66 16.12 2.59
N THR A 193 -3.72 15.82 3.89
CA THR A 193 -2.94 14.74 4.51
C THR A 193 -3.67 13.40 4.46
N THR A 194 -4.80 13.33 3.73
CA THR A 194 -5.60 12.14 3.46
C THR A 194 -5.69 11.87 1.96
N GLY A 195 -6.07 10.66 1.61
CA GLY A 195 -6.09 10.17 0.24
C GLY A 195 -4.78 9.48 -0.16
N PHE A 196 -4.53 9.39 -1.44
CA PHE A 196 -3.32 8.78 -1.98
C PHE A 196 -2.12 9.71 -1.81
N ILE A 197 -1.02 9.17 -1.29
CA ILE A 197 0.26 9.83 -1.13
C ILE A 197 1.33 8.87 -1.64
N GLY A 198 2.12 9.27 -2.64
CA GLY A 198 3.10 8.39 -3.25
C GLY A 198 4.30 9.12 -3.83
N GLN A 199 5.36 8.37 -4.07
CA GLN A 199 6.58 8.83 -4.74
C GLN A 199 7.09 7.76 -5.71
N SER A 200 7.62 8.19 -6.86
CA SER A 200 8.11 7.31 -7.92
C SER A 200 9.35 7.89 -8.59
N ARG A 201 10.39 7.08 -8.75
CA ARG A 201 11.67 7.44 -9.38
C ARG A 201 11.97 6.48 -10.52
N SER A 202 12.14 7.02 -11.73
CA SER A 202 12.46 6.28 -12.95
C SER A 202 13.82 6.66 -13.57
N ASN A 203 14.55 7.62 -12.95
CA ASN A 203 15.86 8.08 -13.41
C ASN A 203 16.71 8.63 -12.26
N SER A 204 17.97 8.99 -12.56
CA SER A 204 18.92 9.49 -11.56
C SER A 204 18.73 10.95 -11.19
N ALA A 205 18.12 11.76 -12.05
CA ALA A 205 18.08 13.22 -11.92
C ALA A 205 16.94 13.72 -11.05
N ASN A 206 15.79 13.00 -11.07
CA ASN A 206 14.59 13.45 -10.38
C ASN A 206 13.67 12.28 -9.97
N PHE A 207 12.68 12.59 -9.15
CA PHE A 207 11.56 11.73 -8.83
C PHE A 207 10.27 12.55 -8.73
N VAL A 208 9.14 11.88 -8.81
CA VAL A 208 7.82 12.48 -8.69
C VAL A 208 7.24 12.14 -7.33
N GLY A 209 6.70 13.14 -6.62
CA GLY A 209 5.82 12.98 -5.47
C GLY A 209 4.39 13.34 -5.84
N ARG A 210 3.38 12.60 -5.32
CA ARG A 210 1.96 12.84 -5.57
C ARG A 210 1.19 12.92 -4.27
N VAL A 211 0.40 13.99 -4.12
CA VAL A 211 -0.50 14.25 -2.98
C VAL A 211 -1.74 14.97 -3.50
N ALA A 212 -2.92 14.61 -3.01
CA ALA A 212 -4.19 15.30 -3.31
C ALA A 212 -4.41 15.50 -4.82
N ASN A 213 -4.22 14.45 -5.60
CA ASN A 213 -4.35 14.43 -7.06
C ASN A 213 -3.34 15.32 -7.83
N ALA A 214 -2.39 15.95 -7.13
CA ALA A 214 -1.34 16.77 -7.75
C ALA A 214 0.01 16.06 -7.70
N SER A 215 0.75 16.11 -8.81
CA SER A 215 2.11 15.58 -8.91
C SER A 215 3.13 16.71 -8.98
N ASN A 216 4.22 16.57 -8.22
CA ASN A 216 5.35 17.47 -8.21
C ASN A 216 6.62 16.71 -8.57
N THR A 217 7.50 17.31 -9.37
CA THR A 217 8.81 16.76 -9.69
C THR A 217 9.86 17.39 -8.78
N PHE A 218 10.69 16.54 -8.17
CA PHE A 218 11.76 16.93 -7.26
C PHE A 218 13.11 16.49 -7.83
N PHE A 219 14.14 17.30 -7.65
CA PHE A 219 15.50 16.90 -7.99
C PHE A 219 16.00 15.85 -7.00
N ALA A 220 16.59 14.79 -7.52
CA ALA A 220 17.23 13.76 -6.73
C ALA A 220 18.70 14.17 -6.45
N SER A 221 19.10 14.12 -5.18
CA SER A 221 20.42 14.59 -4.73
C SER A 221 21.48 13.48 -4.62
N SER A 222 21.12 12.23 -4.87
CA SER A 222 22.02 11.09 -4.68
C SER A 222 21.82 10.01 -5.72
N THR A 223 22.92 9.30 -5.99
CA THR A 223 22.98 8.11 -6.86
C THR A 223 23.48 6.87 -6.12
N THR A 224 23.66 6.95 -4.81
CA THR A 224 24.18 5.83 -3.99
C THR A 224 23.17 4.72 -3.89
N PRO A 225 23.59 3.45 -3.91
CA PRO A 225 22.67 2.30 -3.73
C PRO A 225 21.94 2.36 -2.41
N SER A 226 20.68 1.97 -2.44
CA SER A 226 19.83 1.90 -1.25
C SER A 226 20.30 0.83 -0.26
N SER A 227 19.95 1.01 1.01
CA SER A 227 20.27 0.09 2.10
C SER A 227 19.51 -1.23 2.01
N THR A 228 19.98 -2.25 2.74
CA THR A 228 19.31 -3.54 2.90
C THR A 228 18.16 -3.52 3.91
N GLY A 229 17.93 -2.40 4.60
CA GLY A 229 16.83 -2.25 5.54
C GLY A 229 15.46 -2.44 4.87
N THR A 230 14.48 -2.95 5.62
CA THR A 230 13.12 -3.14 5.11
C THR A 230 12.28 -1.88 5.25
N PHE A 231 11.29 -1.73 4.37
CA PHE A 231 10.29 -0.68 4.52
C PHE A 231 9.39 -0.95 5.73
N LEU A 232 9.23 0.08 6.56
CA LEU A 232 8.27 0.09 7.64
C LEU A 232 7.07 0.97 7.27
N VAL A 233 5.86 0.53 7.64
CA VAL A 233 4.64 1.32 7.54
C VAL A 233 4.23 1.74 8.95
N PHE A 234 3.74 2.96 9.13
CA PHE A 234 3.50 3.65 10.41
C PHE A 234 4.76 4.09 11.15
N ALA A 235 5.95 3.91 10.61
CA ALA A 235 7.21 4.33 11.20
C ALA A 235 8.34 4.32 10.18
N ARG A 236 9.56 4.65 10.61
CA ARG A 236 10.79 4.40 9.88
C ARG A 236 11.87 3.82 10.79
N PHE A 237 12.84 3.16 10.19
CA PHE A 237 14.06 2.76 10.88
C PHE A 237 15.12 3.84 10.68
N GLU A 238 15.67 4.40 11.75
CA GLU A 238 16.71 5.44 11.71
C GLU A 238 17.71 5.29 12.84
N GLY A 239 18.99 5.24 12.48
CA GLY A 239 20.08 5.16 13.46
C GLY A 239 20.01 3.92 14.37
N GLY A 240 19.57 2.78 13.85
CA GLY A 240 19.48 1.53 14.61
C GLY A 240 18.18 1.32 15.39
N VAL A 241 17.25 2.29 15.35
CA VAL A 241 15.98 2.23 16.10
C VAL A 241 14.79 2.61 15.22
N VAL A 242 13.62 2.10 15.58
CA VAL A 242 12.34 2.48 14.94
C VAL A 242 11.85 3.78 15.57
N LYS A 243 11.48 4.76 14.74
CA LYS A 243 11.10 6.12 15.17
C LYS A 243 9.93 6.67 14.36
N ASN A 244 9.42 7.82 14.82
CA ASN A 244 8.41 8.64 14.14
C ASN A 244 7.13 7.87 13.84
N HIS A 245 6.66 7.10 14.82
CA HIS A 245 5.45 6.30 14.71
C HIS A 245 4.23 7.16 14.37
N SER A 246 3.34 6.58 13.56
CA SER A 246 2.13 7.22 13.09
C SER A 246 0.88 6.64 13.74
N ASN A 247 -0.05 7.50 14.13
CA ASN A 247 -1.42 7.13 14.48
C ASN A 247 -2.43 7.43 13.35
N ALA A 248 -1.96 7.77 12.17
CA ALA A 248 -2.81 7.87 10.99
C ALA A 248 -3.50 6.54 10.71
N ARG A 249 -4.63 6.60 10.01
CA ARG A 249 -5.27 5.39 9.49
C ARG A 249 -4.90 5.20 8.04
N ILE A 250 -4.33 4.06 7.71
CA ILE A 250 -3.85 3.71 6.37
C ILE A 250 -4.68 2.54 5.84
N SER A 251 -5.23 2.69 4.64
CA SER A 251 -6.09 1.67 4.00
C SER A 251 -5.35 0.79 3.01
N SER A 252 -4.22 1.23 2.50
CA SER A 252 -3.31 0.43 1.66
C SER A 252 -1.92 1.05 1.62
N TYR A 253 -0.94 0.24 1.22
CA TYR A 253 0.35 0.74 0.77
C TYR A 253 0.81 -0.04 -0.47
N SER A 254 1.74 0.52 -1.22
CA SER A 254 2.43 -0.21 -2.28
C SER A 254 3.92 0.11 -2.33
N ILE A 255 4.70 -0.88 -2.74
CA ILE A 255 6.15 -0.80 -2.93
C ILE A 255 6.50 -1.59 -4.19
N GLY A 256 7.45 -1.09 -4.99
CA GLY A 256 7.94 -1.80 -6.16
C GLY A 256 8.72 -0.91 -7.12
N GLU A 257 8.72 -1.29 -8.40
CA GLU A 257 9.37 -0.55 -9.47
C GLU A 257 8.62 0.74 -9.80
N SER A 258 9.28 1.68 -10.45
CA SER A 258 8.66 2.95 -10.84
C SER A 258 7.42 2.76 -11.71
N LEU A 259 6.40 3.57 -11.44
CA LEU A 259 5.12 3.53 -12.15
C LEU A 259 4.49 4.93 -12.20
N ASP A 260 3.42 5.06 -12.97
CA ASP A 260 2.60 6.26 -12.99
C ASP A 260 1.73 6.32 -11.71
N LEU A 261 2.07 7.26 -10.83
CA LEU A 261 1.35 7.46 -9.57
C LEU A 261 -0.08 7.97 -9.78
N ALA A 262 -0.37 8.66 -10.88
CA ALA A 262 -1.74 9.16 -11.14
C ALA A 262 -2.68 8.00 -11.47
N VAL A 263 -2.19 7.03 -12.23
CA VAL A 263 -2.94 5.82 -12.54
C VAL A 263 -3.19 5.00 -11.28
N LEU A 264 -2.15 4.74 -10.47
CA LEU A 264 -2.29 3.98 -9.24
C LEU A 264 -3.25 4.68 -8.25
N ASP A 265 -3.13 6.01 -8.08
CA ASP A 265 -4.02 6.81 -7.26
C ASP A 265 -5.49 6.64 -7.69
N ALA A 266 -5.79 6.78 -8.98
CA ALA A 266 -7.16 6.63 -9.48
C ALA A 266 -7.76 5.26 -9.15
N ARG A 267 -6.97 4.17 -9.31
CA ARG A 267 -7.42 2.80 -9.00
C ARG A 267 -7.67 2.58 -7.51
N ILE A 268 -6.71 3.00 -6.67
CA ILE A 268 -6.85 2.85 -5.21
C ILE A 268 -7.98 3.73 -4.66
N SER A 269 -8.09 4.98 -5.12
CA SER A 269 -9.16 5.88 -4.69
C SER A 269 -10.56 5.35 -5.06
N THR A 270 -10.71 4.78 -6.25
CA THR A 270 -11.97 4.12 -6.67
C THR A 270 -12.30 2.93 -5.77
N LEU A 271 -11.32 2.06 -5.46
CA LEU A 271 -11.53 0.94 -4.54
C LEU A 271 -11.98 1.43 -3.16
N MET A 272 -11.29 2.43 -2.60
CA MET A 272 -11.64 2.96 -1.27
C MET A 272 -13.06 3.53 -1.23
N ALA A 273 -13.47 4.25 -2.27
CA ALA A 273 -14.84 4.77 -2.40
C ALA A 273 -15.87 3.62 -2.51
N THR A 274 -15.57 2.60 -3.30
CA THR A 274 -16.44 1.42 -3.46
C THR A 274 -16.62 0.69 -2.14
N LEU A 275 -15.52 0.38 -1.41
CA LEU A 275 -15.59 -0.31 -0.13
C LEU A 275 -16.32 0.52 0.93
N ALA A 276 -16.10 1.83 0.96
CA ALA A 276 -16.81 2.72 1.87
C ALA A 276 -18.34 2.74 1.64
N ALA A 277 -18.78 2.51 0.41
CA ALA A 277 -20.19 2.47 0.05
C ALA A 277 -20.86 1.13 0.38
N VAL A 278 -20.14 -0.01 0.28
CA VAL A 278 -20.71 -1.35 0.39
C VAL A 278 -20.52 -2.02 1.76
N ILE A 279 -19.59 -1.55 2.55
CA ILE A 279 -19.40 -2.01 3.93
C ILE A 279 -20.42 -1.27 4.83
N PRO A 280 -21.23 -1.96 5.62
CA PRO A 280 -22.22 -1.32 6.49
C PRO A 280 -21.62 -0.47 7.60
#